data_87ee87d2811940993f58c633084d05a0
#
_entry.id   87ee87d2811940993f58c633084d05a0
#
_cell.length_a   1.000
_cell.length_b   1.000
_cell.length_c   1.000
_cell.angle_alpha   90.00
_cell.angle_beta   90.00
_cell.angle_gamma   90.00
#
_symmetry.space_group_name_H-M   'P 1'
#
loop_
_entity.id
_entity.type
_entity.pdbx_description
1 polymer ?
#
loop_
_entity_poly.entity_id
_entity_poly.type
_entity_poly.pdbx_seq_one_letter_code
_entity_poly.pdbx_strand_id
1 'polypeptide(L)'
;MKLIRGIFLGGVAAILLALGGFVALTWAPDKPVAALTARWAQPPSQFIAIEGMSVHLRDEGPRDDPMPIVLIHGTSSNLHTWDAWTKALSPTRRVVRFDLPGFGLTGPAPDGDYTPPRYARFVLDVLDHLGIQRAVLAGNSLGGGIAWMTAVTAPARVGKLILIDSAGYPIASTSVPIGFRLARIPALSPIFGHIMPRGVVESSLRNVYGDPSRVTPALVDQYFDMALRAGNRKALTQRMAKGSFDAYAARIKGITQPTLILWGAQDHLIPEPNAEHFHADIAGSTLVVLPGLGHVPMEEDPATSLAAAMKLLAAH
;
A
#
# COMPACT_ATOMS: atom_id res chain seq x y z
N MET A 1 -33.97 28.45 37.98
CA MET A 1 -34.32 27.75 36.72
C MET A 1 -33.88 28.50 35.45
N LYS A 2 -34.21 29.80 35.25
CA LYS A 2 -33.83 30.53 34.00
C LYS A 2 -32.32 30.60 33.76
N LEU A 3 -31.48 30.83 34.77
CA LEU A 3 -30.02 30.91 34.65
C LEU A 3 -29.39 29.57 34.21
N ILE A 4 -29.81 28.47 34.83
CA ILE A 4 -29.31 27.11 34.50
C ILE A 4 -29.67 26.73 33.05
N ARG A 5 -30.89 27.11 32.62
CA ARG A 5 -31.35 26.90 31.23
C ARG A 5 -30.57 27.74 30.24
N GLY A 6 -30.19 28.97 30.58
CA GLY A 6 -29.33 29.82 29.76
C GLY A 6 -27.90 29.26 29.61
N ILE A 7 -27.31 28.79 30.71
CA ILE A 7 -25.95 28.15 30.69
C ILE A 7 -26.00 26.88 29.83
N PHE A 8 -27.01 26.03 29.98
CA PHE A 8 -27.19 24.81 29.21
C PHE A 8 -27.32 25.10 27.70
N LEU A 9 -28.17 26.06 27.31
CA LEU A 9 -28.38 26.47 25.92
C LEU A 9 -27.10 27.08 25.32
N GLY A 10 -26.36 27.90 26.08
CA GLY A 10 -25.07 28.45 25.68
C GLY A 10 -24.02 27.36 25.46
N GLY A 11 -23.96 26.37 26.34
CA GLY A 11 -23.06 25.20 26.20
C GLY A 11 -23.38 24.37 24.95
N VAL A 12 -24.66 24.10 24.69
CA VAL A 12 -25.09 23.38 23.47
C VAL A 12 -24.77 24.18 22.21
N ALA A 13 -25.00 25.49 22.19
CA ALA A 13 -24.65 26.33 21.05
C ALA A 13 -23.13 26.34 20.78
N ALA A 14 -22.30 26.43 21.82
CA ALA A 14 -20.84 26.36 21.69
C ALA A 14 -20.37 25.02 21.10
N ILE A 15 -20.93 23.89 21.55
CA ILE A 15 -20.64 22.57 21.01
C ILE A 15 -21.04 22.47 19.54
N LEU A 16 -22.23 22.97 19.17
CA LEU A 16 -22.69 22.93 17.77
C LEU A 16 -21.83 23.82 16.87
N LEU A 17 -21.36 24.97 17.33
CA LEU A 17 -20.42 25.83 16.61
C LEU A 17 -19.05 25.14 16.45
N ALA A 18 -18.55 24.52 17.50
CA ALA A 18 -17.30 23.78 17.44
C ALA A 18 -17.37 22.59 16.48
N LEU A 19 -18.46 21.82 16.50
CA LEU A 19 -18.71 20.72 15.56
C LEU A 19 -18.85 21.23 14.12
N GLY A 20 -19.61 22.30 13.90
CA GLY A 20 -19.74 22.92 12.59
C GLY A 20 -18.42 23.43 12.05
N GLY A 21 -17.60 24.07 12.88
CA GLY A 21 -16.26 24.51 12.55
C GLY A 21 -15.32 23.34 12.22
N PHE A 22 -15.35 22.28 13.03
CA PHE A 22 -14.60 21.07 12.77
C PHE A 22 -14.97 20.44 11.41
N VAL A 23 -16.28 20.26 11.13
CA VAL A 23 -16.76 19.73 9.85
C VAL A 23 -16.31 20.61 8.69
N ALA A 24 -16.45 21.94 8.81
CA ALA A 24 -16.04 22.87 7.76
C ALA A 24 -14.52 22.81 7.47
N LEU A 25 -13.69 22.71 8.51
CA LEU A 25 -12.24 22.63 8.39
C LEU A 25 -11.74 21.26 7.88
N THR A 26 -12.51 20.21 8.06
CA THR A 26 -12.14 18.83 7.69
C THR A 26 -12.95 18.26 6.53
N TRP A 27 -13.82 19.11 5.93
CA TRP A 27 -14.60 18.74 4.76
C TRP A 27 -13.70 18.42 3.58
N ALA A 28 -13.71 17.18 3.16
CA ALA A 28 -12.86 16.65 2.11
C ALA A 28 -13.67 15.65 1.25
N PRO A 29 -14.49 16.15 0.33
CA PRO A 29 -15.30 15.30 -0.54
C PRO A 29 -14.42 14.48 -1.46
N ASP A 30 -14.97 13.39 -1.99
CA ASP A 30 -14.31 12.59 -3.00
C ASP A 30 -13.96 13.41 -4.24
N LYS A 31 -12.77 13.18 -4.79
CA LYS A 31 -12.28 13.80 -6.02
C LYS A 31 -12.45 12.82 -7.20
N PRO A 32 -13.00 13.25 -8.33
CA PRO A 32 -12.99 12.44 -9.54
C PRO A 32 -11.56 12.22 -10.01
N VAL A 33 -11.27 11.06 -10.63
CA VAL A 33 -9.91 10.72 -11.11
C VAL A 33 -9.35 11.79 -12.04
N ALA A 34 -10.17 12.38 -12.90
CA ALA A 34 -9.76 13.45 -13.81
C ALA A 34 -9.15 14.69 -13.10
N ALA A 35 -9.59 14.99 -11.89
CA ALA A 35 -9.04 16.09 -11.10
C ALA A 35 -7.66 15.79 -10.52
N LEU A 36 -7.26 14.52 -10.47
CA LEU A 36 -6.01 14.05 -9.90
C LEU A 36 -4.95 13.71 -10.95
N THR A 37 -5.37 13.34 -12.18
CA THR A 37 -4.47 12.90 -13.26
C THR A 37 -3.46 13.97 -13.67
N ALA A 38 -3.88 15.24 -13.71
CA ALA A 38 -2.98 16.35 -14.06
C ALA A 38 -1.75 16.43 -13.15
N ARG A 39 -1.89 16.06 -11.89
CA ARG A 39 -0.79 16.09 -10.91
C ARG A 39 -0.08 14.75 -10.78
N TRP A 40 -0.82 13.63 -10.82
CA TRP A 40 -0.30 12.33 -10.40
C TRP A 40 -0.17 11.29 -11.52
N ALA A 41 -0.71 11.58 -12.71
CA ALA A 41 -0.57 10.69 -13.88
C ALA A 41 0.20 11.34 -15.03
N GLN A 42 1.25 12.11 -14.72
CA GLN A 42 2.17 12.62 -15.74
C GLN A 42 2.91 11.47 -16.44
N PRO A 43 3.31 11.62 -17.71
CA PRO A 43 4.11 10.61 -18.39
C PRO A 43 5.29 10.13 -17.53
N PRO A 44 5.59 8.84 -17.51
CA PRO A 44 5.12 7.76 -18.39
C PRO A 44 3.84 7.03 -17.90
N SER A 45 3.01 7.65 -17.07
CA SER A 45 1.75 7.04 -16.60
C SER A 45 0.83 6.65 -17.74
N GLN A 46 0.22 5.47 -17.61
CA GLN A 46 -0.75 4.90 -18.55
C GLN A 46 -1.97 4.37 -17.80
N PHE A 47 -3.07 4.26 -18.49
CA PHE A 47 -4.28 3.60 -17.99
C PHE A 47 -4.63 2.44 -18.91
N ILE A 48 -4.72 1.23 -18.36
CA ILE A 48 -5.08 0.01 -19.09
C ILE A 48 -6.40 -0.57 -18.56
N ALA A 49 -7.15 -1.24 -19.43
CA ALA A 49 -8.40 -1.87 -19.04
C ALA A 49 -8.14 -3.29 -18.52
N ILE A 50 -8.40 -3.53 -17.23
CA ILE A 50 -8.31 -4.86 -16.61
C ILE A 50 -9.56 -5.06 -15.76
N GLU A 51 -10.30 -6.14 -16.00
CA GLU A 51 -11.46 -6.57 -15.22
C GLU A 51 -12.49 -5.44 -14.98
N GLY A 52 -12.72 -4.61 -16.00
CA GLY A 52 -13.64 -3.48 -15.93
C GLY A 52 -13.11 -2.25 -15.21
N MET A 53 -11.86 -2.26 -14.75
CA MET A 53 -11.17 -1.13 -14.15
C MET A 53 -10.27 -0.41 -15.15
N SER A 54 -10.11 0.90 -14.98
CA SER A 54 -9.06 1.70 -15.62
C SER A 54 -7.84 1.71 -14.70
N VAL A 55 -6.92 0.78 -14.89
CA VAL A 55 -5.76 0.56 -14.02
C VAL A 55 -4.66 1.55 -14.35
N HIS A 56 -4.28 2.38 -13.39
CA HIS A 56 -3.14 3.28 -13.48
C HIS A 56 -1.85 2.50 -13.28
N LEU A 57 -0.94 2.60 -14.25
CA LEU A 57 0.37 1.94 -14.19
C LEU A 57 1.47 2.79 -14.84
N ARG A 58 2.72 2.41 -14.54
CA ARG A 58 3.92 2.82 -15.25
C ARG A 58 4.73 1.59 -15.61
N ASP A 59 5.22 1.56 -16.83
CA ASP A 59 6.03 0.47 -17.39
C ASP A 59 7.26 1.12 -18.04
N GLU A 60 8.40 1.04 -17.36
CA GLU A 60 9.60 1.82 -17.64
C GLU A 60 10.81 0.90 -17.86
N GLY A 61 11.76 1.33 -18.68
CA GLY A 61 12.99 0.59 -18.98
C GLY A 61 12.91 -0.30 -20.23
N PRO A 62 13.95 -1.14 -20.47
CA PRO A 62 14.08 -1.95 -21.68
C PRO A 62 12.97 -3.00 -21.77
N ARG A 63 12.31 -3.08 -22.94
CA ARG A 63 11.17 -3.97 -23.17
C ARG A 63 11.54 -5.44 -23.37
N ASP A 64 12.78 -5.70 -23.66
CA ASP A 64 13.38 -7.02 -23.88
C ASP A 64 13.96 -7.66 -22.60
N ASP A 65 13.74 -7.05 -21.43
CA ASP A 65 14.10 -7.67 -20.15
C ASP A 65 13.37 -9.01 -19.99
N PRO A 66 14.09 -10.15 -19.89
CA PRO A 66 13.46 -11.47 -19.85
C PRO A 66 12.73 -11.75 -18.53
N MET A 67 12.98 -10.96 -17.50
CA MET A 67 12.34 -11.13 -16.19
C MET A 67 12.12 -9.77 -15.52
N PRO A 68 11.13 -8.99 -16.01
CA PRO A 68 10.82 -7.66 -15.49
C PRO A 68 10.59 -7.65 -13.99
N ILE A 69 10.82 -6.48 -13.37
CA ILE A 69 10.57 -6.26 -11.94
C ILE A 69 9.19 -5.62 -11.80
N VAL A 70 8.32 -6.25 -11.04
CA VAL A 70 6.96 -5.76 -10.73
C VAL A 70 6.92 -5.32 -9.28
N LEU A 71 6.60 -4.05 -9.05
CA LEU A 71 6.60 -3.39 -7.75
C LEU A 71 5.16 -3.18 -7.27
N ILE A 72 4.81 -3.79 -6.13
CA ILE A 72 3.44 -3.85 -5.59
C ILE A 72 3.38 -3.09 -4.28
N HIS A 73 2.61 -2.01 -4.23
CA HIS A 73 2.50 -1.13 -3.07
C HIS A 73 1.63 -1.69 -1.94
N GLY A 74 1.72 -1.07 -0.76
CA GLY A 74 0.96 -1.43 0.44
C GLY A 74 -0.43 -0.80 0.53
N THR A 75 -1.14 -1.10 1.61
CA THR A 75 -2.46 -0.54 1.92
C THR A 75 -2.41 0.98 2.02
N SER A 76 -3.37 1.67 1.38
CA SER A 76 -3.48 3.14 1.31
C SER A 76 -2.30 3.85 0.66
N SER A 77 -1.38 3.11 0.02
CA SER A 77 -0.30 3.64 -0.78
C SER A 77 -0.69 3.69 -2.27
N ASN A 78 0.27 3.91 -3.15
CA ASN A 78 0.11 3.99 -4.60
C ASN A 78 1.45 3.70 -5.29
N LEU A 79 1.47 3.65 -6.61
CA LEU A 79 2.68 3.31 -7.39
C LEU A 79 3.86 4.27 -7.17
N HIS A 80 3.63 5.51 -6.72
CA HIS A 80 4.70 6.49 -6.50
C HIS A 80 5.59 6.17 -5.29
N THR A 81 5.18 5.31 -4.37
CA THR A 81 6.04 4.81 -3.28
C THR A 81 7.33 4.16 -3.81
N TRP A 82 7.31 3.77 -5.10
CA TRP A 82 8.41 3.12 -5.80
C TRP A 82 9.22 4.05 -6.72
N ASP A 83 8.95 5.36 -6.72
CA ASP A 83 9.59 6.30 -7.67
C ASP A 83 11.12 6.22 -7.62
N ALA A 84 11.70 6.18 -6.42
CA ALA A 84 13.15 6.14 -6.24
C ALA A 84 13.78 4.80 -6.70
N TRP A 85 13.16 3.65 -6.37
CA TRP A 85 13.59 2.35 -6.86
C TRP A 85 13.50 2.26 -8.38
N THR A 86 12.38 2.74 -8.95
CA THR A 86 12.18 2.74 -10.41
C THR A 86 13.24 3.60 -11.11
N LYS A 87 13.50 4.80 -10.60
CA LYS A 87 14.54 5.69 -11.15
C LYS A 87 15.92 5.03 -11.19
N ALA A 88 16.26 4.23 -10.19
CA ALA A 88 17.54 3.54 -10.12
C ALA A 88 17.60 2.28 -11.00
N LEU A 89 16.49 1.57 -11.15
CA LEU A 89 16.44 0.28 -11.86
C LEU A 89 16.14 0.42 -13.35
N SER A 90 15.27 1.36 -13.74
CA SER A 90 14.77 1.48 -15.12
C SER A 90 15.82 1.76 -16.20
N PRO A 91 17.00 2.30 -15.92
CA PRO A 91 18.04 2.40 -16.94
C PRO A 91 18.52 1.06 -17.50
N THR A 92 18.40 -0.04 -16.74
CA THR A 92 18.92 -1.35 -17.11
C THR A 92 17.91 -2.49 -16.98
N ARG A 93 16.77 -2.28 -16.32
CA ARG A 93 15.75 -3.28 -16.08
C ARG A 93 14.37 -2.74 -16.47
N ARG A 94 13.51 -3.62 -16.98
CA ARG A 94 12.09 -3.26 -17.13
C ARG A 94 11.42 -3.28 -15.76
N VAL A 95 10.82 -2.15 -15.37
CA VAL A 95 10.13 -1.97 -14.08
C VAL A 95 8.67 -1.62 -14.35
N VAL A 96 7.80 -2.45 -13.83
CA VAL A 96 6.33 -2.26 -13.88
C VAL A 96 5.82 -1.98 -12.49
N ARG A 97 5.02 -0.95 -12.35
CA ARG A 97 4.33 -0.60 -11.10
C ARG A 97 2.94 -0.08 -11.41
N PHE A 98 1.99 -0.39 -10.56
CA PHE A 98 0.59 -0.04 -10.77
C PHE A 98 -0.12 0.23 -9.45
N ASP A 99 -1.22 0.96 -9.54
CA ASP A 99 -2.12 1.13 -8.40
C ASP A 99 -3.04 -0.08 -8.26
N LEU A 100 -3.03 -0.69 -7.08
CA LEU A 100 -3.89 -1.82 -6.74
C LEU A 100 -5.39 -1.44 -6.75
N PRO A 101 -6.30 -2.38 -7.05
CA PRO A 101 -7.73 -2.18 -6.83
C PRO A 101 -8.05 -1.67 -5.42
N GLY A 102 -8.82 -0.59 -5.35
CA GLY A 102 -9.16 0.08 -4.10
C GLY A 102 -8.23 1.23 -3.71
N PHE A 103 -7.15 1.49 -4.48
CA PHE A 103 -6.12 2.47 -4.14
C PHE A 103 -5.69 3.30 -5.35
N GLY A 104 -4.88 4.33 -5.06
CA GLY A 104 -4.29 5.21 -6.07
C GLY A 104 -5.33 5.77 -7.04
N LEU A 105 -4.96 5.93 -8.30
CA LEU A 105 -5.86 6.39 -9.36
C LEU A 105 -6.70 5.25 -9.98
N THR A 106 -6.32 3.98 -9.81
CA THR A 106 -7.13 2.82 -10.21
C THR A 106 -8.50 2.84 -9.53
N GLY A 107 -8.53 3.03 -8.21
CA GLY A 107 -9.77 3.12 -7.44
C GLY A 107 -10.47 1.78 -7.22
N PRO A 108 -11.77 1.80 -6.82
CA PRO A 108 -12.47 0.61 -6.34
C PRO A 108 -12.63 -0.47 -7.40
N ALA A 109 -12.53 -1.73 -6.94
CA ALA A 109 -12.91 -2.89 -7.75
C ALA A 109 -14.43 -2.90 -7.97
N PRO A 110 -14.92 -3.16 -9.21
CA PRO A 110 -16.36 -3.16 -9.51
C PRO A 110 -17.15 -4.21 -8.73
N ASP A 111 -16.51 -5.36 -8.43
CA ASP A 111 -17.10 -6.47 -7.67
C ASP A 111 -16.99 -6.27 -6.14
N GLY A 112 -16.22 -5.26 -5.69
CA GLY A 112 -15.95 -5.02 -4.27
C GLY A 112 -15.21 -6.16 -3.58
N ASP A 113 -14.56 -7.04 -4.34
CA ASP A 113 -13.75 -8.13 -3.79
C ASP A 113 -12.28 -7.68 -3.65
N TYR A 114 -11.79 -7.75 -2.41
CA TYR A 114 -10.43 -7.38 -2.01
C TYR A 114 -9.75 -8.53 -1.26
N THR A 115 -10.13 -9.76 -1.55
CA THR A 115 -9.54 -10.96 -0.94
C THR A 115 -8.12 -11.22 -1.48
N PRO A 116 -7.22 -11.87 -0.72
CA PRO A 116 -5.89 -12.22 -1.18
C PRO A 116 -5.83 -12.97 -2.52
N PRO A 117 -6.67 -14.00 -2.79
CA PRO A 117 -6.69 -14.66 -4.09
C PRO A 117 -7.12 -13.73 -5.24
N ARG A 118 -8.04 -12.78 -4.98
CA ARG A 118 -8.51 -11.81 -5.96
C ARG A 118 -7.39 -10.86 -6.38
N TYR A 119 -6.61 -10.38 -5.41
CA TYR A 119 -5.43 -9.56 -5.70
C TYR A 119 -4.34 -10.32 -6.47
N ALA A 120 -4.09 -11.59 -6.12
CA ALA A 120 -3.12 -12.40 -6.85
C ALA A 120 -3.53 -12.59 -8.32
N ARG A 121 -4.82 -12.83 -8.59
CA ARG A 121 -5.37 -12.88 -9.95
C ARG A 121 -5.16 -11.56 -10.68
N PHE A 122 -5.48 -10.44 -10.04
CA PHE A 122 -5.27 -9.11 -10.63
C PHE A 122 -3.81 -8.89 -11.07
N VAL A 123 -2.83 -9.32 -10.27
CA VAL A 123 -1.41 -9.25 -10.68
C VAL A 123 -1.15 -10.09 -11.92
N LEU A 124 -1.70 -11.31 -11.99
CA LEU A 124 -1.55 -12.18 -13.17
C LEU A 124 -2.19 -11.55 -14.42
N ASP A 125 -3.35 -10.93 -14.28
CA ASP A 125 -4.03 -10.24 -15.39
C ASP A 125 -3.22 -9.02 -15.87
N VAL A 126 -2.54 -8.30 -14.98
CA VAL A 126 -1.59 -7.24 -15.38
C VAL A 126 -0.41 -7.83 -16.16
N LEU A 127 0.18 -8.93 -15.68
CA LEU A 127 1.28 -9.61 -16.38
C LEU A 127 0.84 -10.07 -17.78
N ASP A 128 -0.34 -10.66 -17.89
CA ASP A 128 -0.90 -11.16 -19.16
C ASP A 128 -1.14 -10.01 -20.15
N HIS A 129 -1.73 -8.91 -19.67
CA HIS A 129 -1.97 -7.72 -20.50
C HIS A 129 -0.65 -7.14 -21.06
N LEU A 130 0.42 -7.18 -20.27
CA LEU A 130 1.75 -6.66 -20.65
C LEU A 130 2.62 -7.69 -21.40
N GLY A 131 2.13 -8.91 -21.65
CA GLY A 131 2.86 -10.00 -22.29
C GLY A 131 4.03 -10.53 -21.45
N ILE A 132 4.03 -10.32 -20.12
CA ILE A 132 5.09 -10.75 -19.22
C ILE A 132 4.84 -12.18 -18.79
N GLN A 133 5.68 -13.10 -19.23
CA GLN A 133 5.54 -14.53 -18.91
C GLN A 133 6.02 -14.85 -17.51
N ARG A 134 7.09 -14.21 -17.05
CA ARG A 134 7.69 -14.42 -15.73
C ARG A 134 8.29 -13.12 -15.21
N ALA A 135 8.16 -12.84 -13.92
CA ALA A 135 8.64 -11.61 -13.30
C ALA A 135 9.31 -11.83 -11.94
N VAL A 136 10.13 -10.87 -11.53
CA VAL A 136 10.44 -10.65 -10.12
C VAL A 136 9.28 -9.88 -9.50
N LEU A 137 8.67 -10.38 -8.43
CA LEU A 137 7.66 -9.63 -7.68
C LEU A 137 8.28 -9.05 -6.41
N ALA A 138 8.26 -7.73 -6.29
CA ALA A 138 8.64 -7.02 -5.07
C ALA A 138 7.42 -6.32 -4.48
N GLY A 139 7.10 -6.59 -3.23
CA GLY A 139 5.91 -6.02 -2.61
C GLY A 139 6.13 -5.61 -1.17
N ASN A 140 5.51 -4.48 -0.79
CA ASN A 140 5.50 -3.98 0.57
C ASN A 140 4.16 -4.25 1.24
N SER A 141 4.17 -4.71 2.49
CA SER A 141 2.97 -4.84 3.32
C SER A 141 1.89 -5.71 2.64
N LEU A 142 0.72 -5.14 2.31
CA LEU A 142 -0.30 -5.76 1.46
C LEU A 142 0.31 -6.29 0.16
N GLY A 143 1.15 -5.49 -0.51
CA GLY A 143 1.83 -5.86 -1.75
C GLY A 143 2.76 -7.06 -1.60
N GLY A 144 3.44 -7.19 -0.47
CA GLY A 144 4.22 -8.38 -0.12
C GLY A 144 3.34 -9.62 0.03
N GLY A 145 2.19 -9.46 0.71
CA GLY A 145 1.17 -10.49 0.81
C GLY A 145 0.67 -10.95 -0.55
N ILE A 146 0.41 -10.00 -1.45
CA ILE A 146 -0.02 -10.28 -2.82
C ILE A 146 1.10 -11.00 -3.61
N ALA A 147 2.34 -10.56 -3.47
CA ALA A 147 3.48 -11.15 -4.18
C ALA A 147 3.66 -12.64 -3.84
N TRP A 148 3.71 -12.99 -2.56
CA TRP A 148 3.85 -14.38 -2.17
C TRP A 148 2.59 -15.21 -2.49
N MET A 149 1.39 -14.64 -2.36
CA MET A 149 0.15 -15.33 -2.76
C MET A 149 0.16 -15.64 -4.27
N THR A 150 0.65 -14.72 -5.10
CA THR A 150 0.81 -14.94 -6.54
C THR A 150 1.82 -16.06 -6.82
N ALA A 151 2.95 -16.09 -6.07
CA ALA A 151 3.97 -17.12 -6.22
C ALA A 151 3.45 -18.53 -5.90
N VAL A 152 2.66 -18.70 -4.84
CA VAL A 152 2.09 -20.01 -4.50
C VAL A 152 0.87 -20.39 -5.36
N THR A 153 0.25 -19.43 -6.03
CA THR A 153 -0.90 -19.68 -6.92
C THR A 153 -0.46 -20.00 -8.34
N ALA A 154 0.57 -19.31 -8.85
CA ALA A 154 1.10 -19.46 -10.20
C ALA A 154 2.64 -19.47 -10.17
N PRO A 155 3.29 -20.52 -9.63
CA PRO A 155 4.74 -20.53 -9.37
C PRO A 155 5.59 -20.35 -10.64
N ALA A 156 5.10 -20.78 -11.80
CA ALA A 156 5.80 -20.60 -13.07
C ALA A 156 5.89 -19.11 -13.51
N ARG A 157 4.99 -18.26 -13.03
CA ARG A 157 4.91 -16.83 -13.39
C ARG A 157 5.84 -15.96 -12.53
N VAL A 158 6.38 -16.50 -11.43
CA VAL A 158 7.22 -15.76 -10.49
C VAL A 158 8.62 -16.32 -10.48
N GLY A 159 9.59 -15.51 -10.86
CA GLY A 159 11.00 -15.87 -10.92
C GLY A 159 11.73 -15.71 -9.59
N LYS A 160 11.47 -14.61 -8.91
CA LYS A 160 12.04 -14.25 -7.60
C LYS A 160 11.04 -13.44 -6.79
N LEU A 161 11.22 -13.43 -5.47
CA LEU A 161 10.40 -12.64 -4.53
C LEU A 161 11.25 -11.66 -3.73
N ILE A 162 10.73 -10.46 -3.51
CA ILE A 162 11.23 -9.50 -2.54
C ILE A 162 10.04 -9.12 -1.66
N LEU A 163 10.05 -9.60 -0.42
CA LEU A 163 9.00 -9.38 0.58
C LEU A 163 9.45 -8.29 1.55
N ILE A 164 8.83 -7.12 1.46
CA ILE A 164 9.22 -5.95 2.25
C ILE A 164 8.13 -5.70 3.29
N ASP A 165 8.46 -5.87 4.59
CA ASP A 165 7.52 -5.67 5.71
C ASP A 165 6.16 -6.34 5.42
N SER A 166 6.20 -7.58 4.94
CA SER A 166 5.10 -8.26 4.25
C SER A 166 3.99 -8.73 5.18
N ALA A 167 2.75 -8.60 4.75
CA ALA A 167 1.63 -9.32 5.34
C ALA A 167 1.71 -10.82 4.99
N GLY A 168 1.37 -11.69 5.97
CA GLY A 168 1.41 -13.16 5.77
C GLY A 168 0.97 -13.94 6.99
N TYR A 169 1.47 -13.59 8.15
CA TYR A 169 1.17 -14.23 9.43
C TYR A 169 0.25 -13.35 10.29
N PRO A 170 -0.30 -13.88 11.41
CA PRO A 170 -0.97 -13.05 12.40
C PRO A 170 -0.08 -11.90 12.87
N ILE A 171 -0.64 -10.69 12.88
CA ILE A 171 0.11 -9.47 13.18
C ILE A 171 -0.20 -9.00 14.61
N ALA A 172 0.83 -8.93 15.45
CA ALA A 172 0.78 -8.32 16.76
C ALA A 172 1.33 -6.89 16.71
N SER A 173 0.61 -5.98 16.02
CA SER A 173 1.04 -4.58 15.87
C SER A 173 1.25 -3.91 17.24
N THR A 174 2.40 -3.24 17.42
CA THR A 174 2.66 -2.42 18.60
C THR A 174 2.15 -0.98 18.41
N SER A 175 1.98 -0.54 17.16
CA SER A 175 1.32 0.70 16.81
C SER A 175 0.56 0.57 15.49
N VAL A 176 -0.66 1.10 15.42
CA VAL A 176 -1.52 1.05 14.24
C VAL A 176 -1.90 2.47 13.84
N PRO A 177 -1.67 2.88 12.58
CA PRO A 177 -2.09 4.18 12.06
C PRO A 177 -3.54 4.50 12.41
N ILE A 178 -3.79 5.73 12.87
CA ILE A 178 -5.14 6.17 13.27
C ILE A 178 -6.14 6.04 12.13
N GLY A 179 -5.72 6.29 10.87
CA GLY A 179 -6.56 6.10 9.69
C GLY A 179 -7.06 4.66 9.54
N PHE A 180 -6.21 3.65 9.82
CA PHE A 180 -6.60 2.24 9.75
C PHE A 180 -7.53 1.84 10.90
N ARG A 181 -7.29 2.38 12.10
CA ARG A 181 -8.20 2.16 13.25
C ARG A 181 -9.59 2.66 12.96
N LEU A 182 -9.69 3.87 12.40
CA LEU A 182 -10.97 4.48 12.04
C LEU A 182 -11.66 3.73 10.89
N ALA A 183 -10.93 3.31 9.85
CA ALA A 183 -11.47 2.57 8.71
C ALA A 183 -12.06 1.19 9.10
N ARG A 184 -11.68 0.63 10.25
CA ARG A 184 -12.23 -0.62 10.80
C ARG A 184 -13.59 -0.44 11.50
N ILE A 185 -14.10 0.78 11.65
CA ILE A 185 -15.38 1.05 12.32
C ILE A 185 -16.46 1.31 11.26
N PRO A 186 -17.30 0.32 10.90
CA PRO A 186 -18.28 0.46 9.81
C PRO A 186 -19.26 1.61 10.02
N ALA A 187 -19.67 1.87 11.26
CA ALA A 187 -20.59 2.94 11.61
C ALA A 187 -20.06 4.34 11.25
N LEU A 188 -18.74 4.52 11.12
CA LEU A 188 -18.12 5.79 10.74
C LEU A 188 -17.94 5.93 9.23
N SER A 189 -18.15 4.87 8.44
CA SER A 189 -17.96 4.87 6.99
C SER A 189 -18.70 6.00 6.24
N PRO A 190 -19.98 6.35 6.57
CA PRO A 190 -20.66 7.46 5.92
C PRO A 190 -20.01 8.82 6.21
N ILE A 191 -19.45 8.99 7.42
CA ILE A 191 -18.79 10.24 7.83
C ILE A 191 -17.44 10.38 7.11
N PHE A 192 -16.66 9.29 7.06
CA PHE A 192 -15.36 9.28 6.36
C PHE A 192 -15.45 9.50 4.86
N GLY A 193 -16.62 9.27 4.25
CA GLY A 193 -16.89 9.63 2.86
C GLY A 193 -16.81 11.14 2.60
N HIS A 194 -16.91 11.98 3.62
CA HIS A 194 -16.99 13.44 3.47
C HIS A 194 -16.01 14.22 4.36
N ILE A 195 -15.49 13.60 5.40
CA ILE A 195 -14.58 14.23 6.38
C ILE A 195 -13.28 13.47 6.42
N MET A 196 -12.17 14.16 6.16
CA MET A 196 -10.83 13.60 6.31
C MET A 196 -9.86 14.71 6.72
N PRO A 197 -9.53 14.84 8.00
CA PRO A 197 -8.48 15.76 8.42
C PRO A 197 -7.15 15.37 7.79
N ARG A 198 -6.47 16.31 7.12
CA ARG A 198 -5.12 16.07 6.54
C ARG A 198 -4.13 15.58 7.60
N GLY A 199 -4.27 16.05 8.84
CA GLY A 199 -3.46 15.59 9.97
C GLY A 199 -3.62 14.11 10.32
N VAL A 200 -4.74 13.46 9.97
CA VAL A 200 -4.92 12.01 10.13
C VAL A 200 -4.00 11.26 9.15
N VAL A 201 -3.87 11.74 7.92
CA VAL A 201 -2.96 11.16 6.92
C VAL A 201 -1.51 11.38 7.35
N GLU A 202 -1.16 12.61 7.75
CA GLU A 202 0.18 12.92 8.24
C GLU A 202 0.56 12.07 9.45
N SER A 203 -0.29 11.97 10.47
CA SER A 203 -0.06 11.13 11.64
C SER A 203 0.07 9.65 11.28
N SER A 204 -0.71 9.18 10.29
CA SER A 204 -0.63 7.79 9.82
C SER A 204 0.69 7.50 9.10
N LEU A 205 1.18 8.45 8.27
CA LEU A 205 2.49 8.33 7.63
C LEU A 205 3.63 8.35 8.65
N ARG A 206 3.61 9.30 9.59
CA ARG A 206 4.62 9.38 10.66
C ARG A 206 4.66 8.11 11.52
N ASN A 207 3.54 7.41 11.66
CA ASN A 207 3.44 6.17 12.43
C ASN A 207 4.13 4.98 11.76
N VAL A 208 4.25 4.98 10.44
CA VAL A 208 4.84 3.87 9.67
C VAL A 208 6.29 4.10 9.27
N TYR A 209 6.83 5.30 9.52
CA TYR A 209 8.25 5.63 9.33
C TYR A 209 9.04 5.36 10.61
N GLY A 210 10.24 4.84 10.50
CA GLY A 210 11.20 4.70 11.60
C GLY A 210 11.71 6.07 12.06
N ASP A 211 11.97 6.96 11.08
CA ASP A 211 12.25 8.38 11.33
C ASP A 211 11.10 9.26 10.81
N PRO A 212 10.15 9.66 11.68
CA PRO A 212 9.01 10.49 11.29
C PRO A 212 9.38 11.87 10.72
N SER A 213 10.62 12.35 10.90
CA SER A 213 11.08 13.63 10.34
C SER A 213 11.23 13.59 8.81
N ARG A 214 11.35 12.41 8.24
CA ARG A 214 11.41 12.19 6.77
C ARG A 214 10.07 12.36 6.08
N VAL A 215 8.96 12.43 6.80
CA VAL A 215 7.63 12.66 6.23
C VAL A 215 7.49 14.12 5.83
N THR A 216 7.50 14.37 4.51
CA THR A 216 7.41 15.72 3.96
C THR A 216 5.96 16.15 3.72
N PRO A 217 5.65 17.46 3.68
CA PRO A 217 4.34 17.95 3.30
C PRO A 217 3.88 17.49 1.91
N ALA A 218 4.79 17.36 0.95
CA ALA A 218 4.49 16.87 -0.40
C ALA A 218 4.06 15.40 -0.40
N LEU A 219 4.71 14.57 0.42
CA LEU A 219 4.32 13.17 0.62
C LEU A 219 2.93 13.07 1.23
N VAL A 220 2.65 13.88 2.27
CA VAL A 220 1.31 13.92 2.88
C VAL A 220 0.25 14.32 1.86
N ASP A 221 0.53 15.31 1.00
CA ASP A 221 -0.39 15.73 -0.06
C ASP A 221 -0.67 14.62 -1.07
N GLN A 222 0.36 13.84 -1.44
CA GLN A 222 0.20 12.67 -2.32
C GLN A 222 -0.76 11.64 -1.72
N TYR A 223 -0.51 11.21 -0.51
CA TYR A 223 -1.35 10.21 0.16
C TYR A 223 -2.76 10.75 0.44
N PHE A 224 -2.88 12.03 0.77
CA PHE A 224 -4.17 12.69 0.97
C PHE A 224 -4.99 12.74 -0.31
N ASP A 225 -4.40 13.15 -1.44
CA ASP A 225 -5.07 13.16 -2.74
C ASP A 225 -5.51 11.76 -3.17
N MET A 226 -4.64 10.74 -3.00
CA MET A 226 -4.98 9.34 -3.32
C MET A 226 -6.11 8.80 -2.43
N ALA A 227 -6.13 9.18 -1.16
CA ALA A 227 -7.23 8.81 -0.26
C ALA A 227 -8.56 9.47 -0.66
N LEU A 228 -8.52 10.70 -1.22
CA LEU A 228 -9.69 11.43 -1.70
C LEU A 228 -10.18 11.00 -3.08
N ARG A 229 -9.44 10.18 -3.84
CA ARG A 229 -9.94 9.63 -5.10
C ARG A 229 -11.28 8.93 -4.85
N ALA A 230 -12.30 9.29 -5.64
CA ALA A 230 -13.67 8.84 -5.45
C ALA A 230 -13.77 7.31 -5.27
N GLY A 231 -14.33 6.91 -4.14
CA GLY A 231 -14.53 5.50 -3.77
C GLY A 231 -13.39 4.83 -3.02
N ASN A 232 -12.16 5.38 -2.95
CA ASN A 232 -11.02 4.74 -2.28
C ASN A 232 -11.25 4.56 -0.77
N ARG A 233 -11.88 5.52 -0.09
CA ARG A 233 -12.19 5.41 1.34
C ARG A 233 -13.17 4.27 1.64
N LYS A 234 -14.19 4.11 0.79
CA LYS A 234 -15.13 2.97 0.88
C LYS A 234 -14.41 1.66 0.58
N ALA A 235 -13.57 1.63 -0.46
CA ALA A 235 -12.77 0.45 -0.81
C ALA A 235 -11.84 0.02 0.33
N LEU A 236 -11.18 0.97 1.02
CA LEU A 236 -10.35 0.69 2.19
C LEU A 236 -11.16 0.00 3.29
N THR A 237 -12.36 0.52 3.64
CA THR A 237 -13.24 -0.10 4.64
C THR A 237 -13.65 -1.53 4.22
N GLN A 238 -14.02 -1.72 2.96
CA GLN A 238 -14.36 -3.05 2.42
C GLN A 238 -13.18 -4.01 2.46
N ARG A 239 -11.97 -3.55 2.08
CA ARG A 239 -10.74 -4.32 2.16
C ARG A 239 -10.44 -4.75 3.59
N MET A 240 -10.57 -3.87 4.58
CA MET A 240 -10.32 -4.18 5.98
C MET A 240 -11.29 -5.26 6.53
N ALA A 241 -12.47 -5.40 5.94
CA ALA A 241 -13.48 -6.39 6.32
C ALA A 241 -13.34 -7.74 5.61
N LYS A 242 -12.55 -7.85 4.51
CA LYS A 242 -12.52 -9.02 3.61
C LYS A 242 -11.53 -10.12 3.99
N GLY A 243 -10.97 -10.05 5.16
CA GLY A 243 -10.05 -11.07 5.63
C GLY A 243 -8.58 -10.72 5.44
N SER A 244 -7.75 -11.55 6.00
CA SER A 244 -6.32 -11.35 6.16
C SER A 244 -5.54 -12.44 5.41
N PHE A 245 -4.26 -12.19 5.16
CA PHE A 245 -3.34 -13.16 4.56
C PHE A 245 -2.99 -14.31 5.51
N ASP A 246 -3.11 -14.12 6.82
CA ASP A 246 -2.83 -15.13 7.84
C ASP A 246 -3.67 -16.40 7.68
N ALA A 247 -4.90 -16.30 7.17
CA ALA A 247 -5.71 -17.45 6.80
C ALA A 247 -5.05 -18.37 5.76
N TYR A 248 -4.07 -17.86 5.01
CA TYR A 248 -3.34 -18.58 3.98
C TYR A 248 -1.88 -18.85 4.36
N ALA A 249 -1.43 -18.50 5.56
CA ALA A 249 -0.03 -18.56 5.99
C ALA A 249 0.62 -19.95 5.79
N ALA A 250 -0.13 -21.03 5.99
CA ALA A 250 0.37 -22.39 5.76
C ALA A 250 0.89 -22.64 4.32
N ARG A 251 0.45 -21.84 3.33
CA ARG A 251 0.90 -21.97 1.94
C ARG A 251 2.29 -21.36 1.71
N ILE A 252 2.79 -20.51 2.61
CA ILE A 252 4.09 -19.84 2.51
C ILE A 252 5.22 -20.87 2.42
N LYS A 253 5.12 -22.00 3.12
CA LYS A 253 6.07 -23.13 3.05
C LYS A 253 6.23 -23.74 1.66
N GLY A 254 5.27 -23.51 0.76
CA GLY A 254 5.31 -23.94 -0.63
C GLY A 254 6.07 -23.01 -1.57
N ILE A 255 6.62 -21.91 -1.08
CA ILE A 255 7.42 -20.99 -1.89
C ILE A 255 8.78 -21.62 -2.18
N THR A 256 9.10 -21.73 -3.47
CA THR A 256 10.36 -22.31 -3.96
C THR A 256 11.23 -21.31 -4.70
N GLN A 257 10.72 -20.11 -4.95
CA GLN A 257 11.44 -19.05 -5.64
C GLN A 257 12.55 -18.48 -4.74
N PRO A 258 13.71 -18.09 -5.30
CA PRO A 258 14.69 -17.28 -4.58
C PRO A 258 14.01 -16.07 -3.96
N THR A 259 14.09 -15.93 -2.63
CA THR A 259 13.34 -14.94 -1.88
C THR A 259 14.25 -14.09 -0.99
N LEU A 260 14.13 -12.79 -1.11
CA LEU A 260 14.64 -11.83 -0.13
C LEU A 260 13.48 -11.38 0.78
N ILE A 261 13.71 -11.46 2.07
CA ILE A 261 12.86 -10.91 3.12
C ILE A 261 13.59 -9.66 3.62
N LEU A 262 12.99 -8.50 3.42
CA LEU A 262 13.54 -7.20 3.78
C LEU A 262 12.63 -6.54 4.80
N TRP A 263 13.18 -6.09 5.93
CA TRP A 263 12.35 -5.61 7.03
C TRP A 263 12.94 -4.39 7.72
N GLY A 264 12.09 -3.40 8.02
CA GLY A 264 12.47 -2.28 8.87
C GLY A 264 12.50 -2.68 10.34
N ALA A 265 13.63 -2.47 11.02
CA ALA A 265 13.76 -2.79 12.47
C ALA A 265 12.82 -1.96 13.36
N GLN A 266 12.31 -0.83 12.86
CA GLN A 266 11.37 0.05 13.54
C GLN A 266 9.93 -0.12 13.00
N ASP A 267 9.62 -1.24 12.33
CA ASP A 267 8.24 -1.50 11.92
C ASP A 267 7.36 -1.87 13.11
N HIS A 268 6.54 -0.92 13.52
CA HIS A 268 5.56 -1.08 14.61
C HIS A 268 4.21 -1.60 14.11
N LEU A 269 3.97 -1.58 12.79
CA LEU A 269 2.73 -2.05 12.18
C LEU A 269 2.76 -3.56 11.95
N ILE A 270 3.83 -4.07 11.34
CA ILE A 270 4.12 -5.51 11.20
C ILE A 270 5.50 -5.78 11.80
N PRO A 271 5.58 -6.07 13.12
CA PRO A 271 6.86 -6.19 13.81
C PRO A 271 7.78 -7.28 13.26
N GLU A 272 9.09 -7.08 13.42
CA GLU A 272 10.19 -7.90 12.92
C GLU A 272 10.03 -9.43 13.15
N PRO A 273 9.42 -9.95 14.23
CA PRO A 273 9.20 -11.40 14.37
C PRO A 273 8.44 -12.03 13.19
N ASN A 274 7.65 -11.24 12.43
CA ASN A 274 7.02 -11.74 11.20
C ASN A 274 8.06 -12.04 10.11
N ALA A 275 9.15 -11.28 10.02
CA ALA A 275 10.25 -11.55 9.08
C ALA A 275 10.92 -12.90 9.39
N GLU A 276 11.14 -13.19 10.67
CA GLU A 276 11.70 -14.47 11.12
C GLU A 276 10.78 -15.65 10.76
N HIS A 277 9.45 -15.49 10.89
CA HIS A 277 8.49 -16.51 10.46
C HIS A 277 8.60 -16.78 8.95
N PHE A 278 8.67 -15.74 8.11
CA PHE A 278 8.90 -15.91 6.68
C PHE A 278 10.22 -16.63 6.40
N HIS A 279 11.29 -16.24 7.09
CA HIS A 279 12.62 -16.82 6.88
C HIS A 279 12.68 -18.30 7.30
N ALA A 280 12.00 -18.66 8.37
CA ALA A 280 11.90 -20.04 8.83
C ALA A 280 11.09 -20.93 7.87
N ASP A 281 10.05 -20.38 7.26
CA ASP A 281 9.12 -21.13 6.42
C ASP A 281 9.51 -21.14 4.93
N ILE A 282 10.31 -20.18 4.43
CA ILE A 282 10.77 -20.15 3.04
C ILE A 282 12.21 -20.66 2.95
N ALA A 283 12.38 -21.90 2.55
CA ALA A 283 13.68 -22.54 2.43
C ALA A 283 14.60 -21.77 1.47
N GLY A 284 15.85 -21.50 1.91
CA GLY A 284 16.84 -20.79 1.12
C GLY A 284 16.60 -19.29 0.96
N SER A 285 15.63 -18.72 1.67
CA SER A 285 15.43 -17.26 1.70
C SER A 285 16.62 -16.55 2.36
N THR A 286 16.78 -15.28 2.03
CA THR A 286 17.71 -14.36 2.71
C THR A 286 16.90 -13.37 3.52
N LEU A 287 17.25 -13.19 4.79
CA LEU A 287 16.65 -12.15 5.65
C LEU A 287 17.62 -10.99 5.82
N VAL A 288 17.14 -9.78 5.59
CA VAL A 288 17.86 -8.51 5.85
C VAL A 288 16.96 -7.61 6.67
N VAL A 289 17.40 -7.26 7.88
CA VAL A 289 16.74 -6.28 8.74
C VAL A 289 17.49 -4.95 8.62
N LEU A 290 16.75 -3.87 8.36
CA LEU A 290 17.27 -2.52 8.12
C LEU A 290 17.17 -1.68 9.41
N PRO A 291 18.29 -1.40 10.09
CA PRO A 291 18.28 -0.60 11.30
C PRO A 291 17.73 0.82 11.07
N GLY A 292 16.88 1.30 11.97
CA GLY A 292 16.36 2.66 11.96
C GLY A 292 15.23 2.91 10.96
N LEU A 293 14.90 1.95 10.09
CA LEU A 293 13.81 2.09 9.11
C LEU A 293 12.51 1.46 9.63
N GLY A 294 11.38 2.04 9.22
CA GLY A 294 10.04 1.58 9.57
C GLY A 294 9.42 0.68 8.52
N HIS A 295 8.10 0.72 8.43
CA HIS A 295 7.26 -0.14 7.59
C HIS A 295 7.39 0.09 6.07
N VAL A 296 7.98 1.19 5.64
CA VAL A 296 8.08 1.58 4.22
C VAL A 296 9.53 1.91 3.82
N PRO A 297 10.50 0.98 4.04
CA PRO A 297 11.92 1.27 3.85
C PRO A 297 12.27 1.68 2.41
N MET A 298 11.51 1.22 1.41
CA MET A 298 11.70 1.58 0.01
C MET A 298 11.35 3.06 -0.28
N GLU A 299 10.56 3.70 0.59
CA GLU A 299 10.17 5.11 0.51
C GLU A 299 10.99 5.95 1.50
N GLU A 300 11.24 5.41 2.69
CA GLU A 300 11.94 6.10 3.77
C GLU A 300 13.45 6.25 3.49
N ASP A 301 14.13 5.17 3.07
CA ASP A 301 15.52 5.16 2.61
C ASP A 301 15.67 4.26 1.38
N PRO A 302 15.34 4.79 0.18
CA PRO A 302 15.37 4.01 -1.05
C PRO A 302 16.76 3.47 -1.40
N ALA A 303 17.82 4.20 -1.05
CA ALA A 303 19.19 3.79 -1.38
C ALA A 303 19.59 2.56 -0.58
N THR A 304 19.38 2.58 0.74
CA THR A 304 19.72 1.46 1.63
C THR A 304 18.86 0.23 1.32
N SER A 305 17.54 0.41 1.15
CA SER A 305 16.63 -0.70 0.88
C SER A 305 16.86 -1.33 -0.49
N LEU A 306 17.16 -0.53 -1.53
CA LEU A 306 17.50 -1.06 -2.85
C LEU A 306 18.85 -1.79 -2.86
N ALA A 307 19.87 -1.25 -2.19
CA ALA A 307 21.19 -1.90 -2.09
C ALA A 307 21.08 -3.31 -1.51
N ALA A 308 20.21 -3.52 -0.50
CA ALA A 308 19.93 -4.84 0.05
C ALA A 308 19.29 -5.79 -0.99
N ALA A 309 18.46 -5.27 -1.89
CA ALA A 309 17.80 -6.06 -2.93
C ALA A 309 18.70 -6.40 -4.13
N MET A 310 19.75 -5.62 -4.38
CA MET A 310 20.59 -5.75 -5.59
C MET A 310 21.24 -7.12 -5.72
N LYS A 311 21.64 -7.77 -4.61
CA LYS A 311 22.24 -9.12 -4.66
C LYS A 311 21.28 -10.15 -5.26
N LEU A 312 20.00 -10.12 -4.87
CA LEU A 312 18.99 -11.01 -5.43
C LEU A 312 18.68 -10.65 -6.88
N LEU A 313 18.58 -9.35 -7.20
CA LEU A 313 18.24 -8.87 -8.54
C LEU A 313 19.33 -9.18 -9.56
N ALA A 314 20.63 -9.17 -9.18
CA ALA A 314 21.77 -9.45 -10.03
C ALA A 314 22.04 -10.96 -10.22
N ALA A 315 21.58 -11.85 -9.35
CA ALA A 315 21.72 -13.28 -9.52
C ALA A 315 20.97 -13.75 -10.79
N HIS A 316 21.55 -14.68 -11.56
CA HIS A 316 20.94 -15.23 -12.79
C HIS A 316 20.03 -16.42 -12.50
#